data_f2d201618ebd278f35a81e815071f75e
#
_entry.id   f2d201618ebd278f35a81e815071f75e
#
_cell.length_a   1.000
_cell.length_b   1.000
_cell.length_c   1.000
_cell.angle_alpha   90.00
_cell.angle_beta   90.00
_cell.angle_gamma   90.00
#
_symmetry.space_group_name_H-M   'P 1'
#
loop_
_entity.id
_entity.type
_entity.pdbx_description
1 polymer ?
#
loop_
_entity_poly.entity_id
_entity_poly.type
_entity_poly.pdbx_seq_one_letter_code
_entity_poly.pdbx_strand_id
1 'polypeptide(L)'
;MSSFEEYFSKHASEYAKSKSHKSGEDLKSLLTIVNPESSWKVLDMATGTGFTAMAIAPFVSEVIGLDATEEMLSNAVMLSEKSGLRNVKFIKGRVEHSGLEGGSFDLVTCRRAAHHFPDKTAFVVESKRVLKDGGLFALIDMVRPEKDKDNVRNRLEILRDSSHVDAPTVKFWSDLLSKNGFREVETISTKERIAFPDFLSPVNVDSEEGKACLDYLKSISRESLVNADIDPDDLSIIKERVIFLYRKVE
;
A
#
# COMPACT_ATOMS: atom_id res chain seq x y z
N MET A 1 -7.58 -13.91 15.39
CA MET A 1 -7.03 -13.28 14.18
C MET A 1 -8.18 -12.73 13.37
N SER A 2 -8.03 -11.56 12.77
CA SER A 2 -8.97 -11.08 11.77
C SER A 2 -8.79 -11.88 10.47
N SER A 3 -9.80 -11.90 9.59
CA SER A 3 -9.68 -12.57 8.28
C SER A 3 -8.48 -12.06 7.45
N PHE A 4 -8.14 -10.81 7.63
CA PHE A 4 -6.98 -10.13 7.06
C PHE A 4 -5.65 -10.74 7.56
N GLU A 5 -5.45 -10.88 8.88
CA GLU A 5 -4.24 -11.48 9.44
C GLU A 5 -4.06 -12.92 8.98
N GLU A 6 -5.14 -13.70 8.89
CA GLU A 6 -5.10 -15.08 8.41
C GLU A 6 -4.68 -15.17 6.93
N TYR A 7 -5.20 -14.29 6.08
CA TYR A 7 -4.82 -14.21 4.66
C TYR A 7 -3.32 -13.94 4.50
N PHE A 8 -2.79 -12.91 5.18
CA PHE A 8 -1.38 -12.54 5.05
C PHE A 8 -0.43 -13.53 5.72
N SER A 9 -0.81 -14.17 6.82
CA SER A 9 -0.05 -15.28 7.41
C SER A 9 0.17 -16.41 6.39
N LYS A 10 -0.89 -16.81 5.70
CA LYS A 10 -0.87 -17.90 4.72
C LYS A 10 0.01 -17.59 3.50
N HIS A 11 0.08 -16.32 3.07
CA HIS A 11 0.78 -15.89 1.85
C HIS A 11 2.14 -15.22 2.10
N ALA A 12 2.60 -15.12 3.36
CA ALA A 12 3.83 -14.39 3.72
C ALA A 12 5.06 -14.85 2.94
N SER A 13 5.21 -16.16 2.67
CA SER A 13 6.35 -16.70 1.91
C SER A 13 6.34 -16.31 0.43
N GLU A 14 5.17 -16.08 -0.16
CA GLU A 14 5.00 -15.64 -1.55
C GLU A 14 5.36 -14.16 -1.67
N TYR A 15 4.91 -13.34 -0.72
CA TYR A 15 5.28 -11.93 -0.65
C TYR A 15 6.79 -11.75 -0.50
N ALA A 16 7.47 -12.58 0.31
CA ALA A 16 8.92 -12.56 0.47
C ALA A 16 9.71 -12.82 -0.82
N LYS A 17 9.11 -13.50 -1.80
CA LYS A 17 9.71 -13.81 -3.12
C LYS A 17 9.31 -12.82 -4.21
N SER A 18 8.37 -11.93 -3.95
CA SER A 18 7.78 -11.03 -4.94
C SER A 18 8.81 -9.99 -5.44
N LYS A 19 9.17 -10.09 -6.72
CA LYS A 19 10.08 -9.12 -7.38
C LYS A 19 9.49 -7.71 -7.42
N SER A 20 8.18 -7.57 -7.66
CA SER A 20 7.50 -6.28 -7.75
C SER A 20 7.45 -5.55 -6.40
N HIS A 21 7.39 -6.27 -5.27
CA HIS A 21 7.48 -5.67 -3.95
C HIS A 21 8.92 -5.30 -3.59
N LYS A 22 9.88 -6.12 -4.01
CA LYS A 22 11.30 -5.91 -3.69
C LYS A 22 11.93 -4.73 -4.42
N SER A 23 11.59 -4.51 -5.69
CA SER A 23 12.29 -3.57 -6.58
C SER A 23 11.38 -2.85 -7.58
N GLY A 24 10.14 -2.55 -7.19
CA GLY A 24 9.20 -1.81 -8.03
C GLY A 24 9.65 -0.35 -8.27
N GLU A 25 9.30 0.22 -9.45
CA GLU A 25 9.61 1.61 -9.79
C GLU A 25 9.02 2.61 -8.79
N ASP A 26 7.88 2.29 -8.18
CA ASP A 26 7.27 3.07 -7.11
C ASP A 26 8.20 3.23 -5.88
N LEU A 27 9.01 2.21 -5.56
CA LEU A 27 9.97 2.26 -4.46
C LEU A 27 11.17 3.16 -4.80
N LYS A 28 11.66 3.11 -6.04
CA LYS A 28 12.73 4.01 -6.51
C LYS A 28 12.25 5.46 -6.54
N SER A 29 11.05 5.69 -7.06
CA SER A 29 10.44 7.02 -7.07
C SER A 29 10.28 7.58 -5.67
N LEU A 30 9.81 6.75 -4.71
CA LEU A 30 9.70 7.14 -3.29
C LEU A 30 11.04 7.67 -2.77
N LEU A 31 12.13 6.91 -2.91
CA LEU A 31 13.46 7.30 -2.42
C LEU A 31 13.93 8.61 -3.05
N THR A 32 13.64 8.81 -4.33
CA THR A 32 14.03 10.02 -5.07
C THR A 32 13.31 11.26 -4.56
N ILE A 33 11.97 11.19 -4.38
CA ILE A 33 11.17 12.37 -4.00
C ILE A 33 11.28 12.69 -2.50
N VAL A 34 11.43 11.66 -1.66
CA VAL A 34 11.60 11.83 -0.21
C VAL A 34 12.98 12.39 0.10
N ASN A 35 14.01 11.96 -0.63
CA ASN A 35 15.41 12.33 -0.41
C ASN A 35 15.81 12.25 1.08
N PRO A 36 15.81 11.04 1.69
CA PRO A 36 15.95 10.88 3.13
C PRO A 36 17.32 11.34 3.65
N GLU A 37 17.35 11.84 4.87
CA GLU A 37 18.57 12.31 5.53
C GLU A 37 19.10 11.28 6.54
N SER A 38 20.42 11.20 6.68
CA SER A 38 21.09 10.20 7.52
C SER A 38 20.75 10.27 9.02
N SER A 39 20.22 11.40 9.47
CA SER A 39 19.76 11.60 10.86
C SER A 39 18.34 11.11 11.11
N TRP A 40 17.57 10.83 10.07
CA TRP A 40 16.14 10.55 10.20
C TRP A 40 15.84 9.21 10.89
N LYS A 41 14.73 9.22 11.63
CA LYS A 41 14.04 8.02 12.10
C LYS A 41 12.78 7.80 11.26
N VAL A 42 12.61 6.60 10.75
CA VAL A 42 11.53 6.25 9.83
C VAL A 42 10.64 5.17 10.41
N LEU A 43 9.33 5.31 10.23
CA LEU A 43 8.35 4.27 10.50
C LEU A 43 7.74 3.80 9.18
N ASP A 44 7.85 2.50 8.89
CA ASP A 44 7.17 1.85 7.76
C ASP A 44 5.96 1.08 8.28
N MET A 45 4.75 1.65 8.07
CA MET A 45 3.47 1.09 8.53
C MET A 45 2.94 0.04 7.56
N ALA A 46 2.51 -1.11 8.09
CA ALA A 46 2.18 -2.32 7.35
C ALA A 46 3.36 -2.73 6.44
N THR A 47 4.51 -2.88 7.09
CA THR A 47 5.80 -3.14 6.42
C THR A 47 5.84 -4.47 5.67
N GLY A 48 4.93 -5.42 5.98
CA GLY A 48 4.90 -6.76 5.43
C GLY A 48 6.25 -7.46 5.60
N THR A 49 6.84 -7.92 4.50
CA THR A 49 8.17 -8.55 4.48
C THR A 49 9.34 -7.56 4.51
N GLY A 50 9.09 -6.27 4.81
CA GLY A 50 10.11 -5.28 5.13
C GLY A 50 10.82 -4.63 3.94
N PHE A 51 10.35 -4.80 2.70
CA PHE A 51 11.09 -4.29 1.53
C PHE A 51 11.22 -2.77 1.49
N THR A 52 10.19 -2.03 1.90
CA THR A 52 10.25 -0.56 1.96
C THR A 52 11.21 -0.13 3.08
N ALA A 53 11.06 -0.70 4.27
CA ALA A 53 11.97 -0.45 5.40
C ALA A 53 13.42 -0.71 5.04
N MET A 54 13.73 -1.86 4.44
CA MET A 54 15.08 -2.22 4.02
C MET A 54 15.64 -1.32 2.92
N ALA A 55 14.81 -0.84 2.00
CA ALA A 55 15.26 0.07 0.93
C ALA A 55 15.62 1.46 1.46
N ILE A 56 14.95 1.92 2.52
CA ILE A 56 15.21 3.22 3.15
C ILE A 56 16.40 3.16 4.12
N ALA A 57 16.60 2.03 4.80
CA ALA A 57 17.58 1.86 5.86
C ALA A 57 19.00 2.34 5.53
N PRO A 58 19.56 2.16 4.31
CA PRO A 58 20.90 2.64 3.99
C PRO A 58 21.08 4.16 4.06
N PHE A 59 19.98 4.93 4.06
CA PHE A 59 19.99 6.39 3.95
C PHE A 59 19.64 7.10 5.27
N VAL A 60 19.28 6.37 6.33
CA VAL A 60 18.72 6.94 7.57
C VAL A 60 19.36 6.36 8.82
N SER A 61 19.12 6.97 9.99
CA SER A 61 19.67 6.49 11.26
C SER A 61 18.99 5.22 11.78
N GLU A 62 17.67 5.12 11.65
CA GLU A 62 16.86 3.99 12.16
C GLU A 62 15.58 3.84 11.35
N VAL A 63 15.18 2.58 11.11
CA VAL A 63 13.86 2.26 10.56
C VAL A 63 13.14 1.30 11.49
N ILE A 64 11.89 1.60 11.79
CA ILE A 64 10.97 0.66 12.45
C ILE A 64 9.93 0.22 11.42
N GLY A 65 9.85 -1.09 11.16
CA GLY A 65 8.78 -1.71 10.38
C GLY A 65 7.70 -2.23 11.32
N LEU A 66 6.46 -1.75 11.15
CA LEU A 66 5.29 -2.17 11.92
C LEU A 66 4.39 -3.03 11.04
N ASP A 67 3.98 -4.21 11.53
CA ASP A 67 2.97 -5.05 10.87
C ASP A 67 2.13 -5.79 11.90
N ALA A 68 0.90 -6.14 11.53
CA ALA A 68 0.01 -6.90 12.40
C ALA A 68 0.29 -8.41 12.37
N THR A 69 0.99 -8.89 11.31
CA THR A 69 1.16 -10.30 10.98
C THR A 69 2.54 -10.81 11.38
N GLU A 70 2.59 -11.76 12.30
CA GLU A 70 3.85 -12.33 12.84
C GLU A 70 4.71 -13.00 11.75
N GLU A 71 4.06 -13.73 10.83
CA GLU A 71 4.73 -14.43 9.74
C GLU A 71 5.37 -13.47 8.74
N MET A 72 4.74 -12.30 8.50
CA MET A 72 5.33 -11.23 7.70
C MET A 72 6.60 -10.70 8.37
N LEU A 73 6.52 -10.38 9.67
CA LEU A 73 7.64 -9.87 10.44
C LEU A 73 8.80 -10.87 10.52
N SER A 74 8.51 -12.16 10.69
CA SER A 74 9.52 -13.22 10.68
C SER A 74 10.31 -13.27 9.37
N ASN A 75 9.61 -13.12 8.23
CA ASN A 75 10.26 -13.02 6.92
C ASN A 75 11.06 -11.71 6.80
N ALA A 76 10.55 -10.59 7.31
CA ALA A 76 11.23 -9.30 7.27
C ALA A 76 12.55 -9.34 8.06
N VAL A 77 12.56 -9.92 9.26
CA VAL A 77 13.77 -10.13 10.06
C VAL A 77 14.79 -10.95 9.29
N MET A 78 14.39 -12.12 8.78
CA MET A 78 15.29 -13.00 8.02
C MET A 78 15.89 -12.30 6.79
N LEU A 79 15.10 -11.51 6.06
CA LEU A 79 15.56 -10.79 4.87
C LEU A 79 16.51 -9.65 5.22
N SER A 80 16.24 -8.90 6.30
CA SER A 80 17.10 -7.81 6.75
C SER A 80 18.46 -8.31 7.25
N GLU A 81 18.49 -9.42 8.00
CA GLU A 81 19.73 -10.08 8.43
C GLU A 81 20.59 -10.54 7.24
N LYS A 82 19.97 -11.20 6.24
CA LYS A 82 20.63 -11.56 4.98
C LYS A 82 21.20 -10.38 4.21
N SER A 83 20.58 -9.20 4.35
CA SER A 83 21.02 -7.96 3.71
C SER A 83 22.08 -7.22 4.54
N GLY A 84 22.45 -7.71 5.72
CA GLY A 84 23.44 -7.10 6.61
C GLY A 84 23.01 -5.78 7.24
N LEU A 85 21.70 -5.45 7.23
CA LEU A 85 21.16 -4.24 7.79
C LEU A 85 21.07 -4.36 9.32
N ARG A 86 21.59 -3.35 10.05
CA ARG A 86 21.62 -3.33 11.51
C ARG A 86 20.75 -2.23 12.14
N ASN A 87 20.25 -1.31 11.32
CA ASN A 87 19.45 -0.17 11.74
C ASN A 87 17.96 -0.32 11.42
N VAL A 88 17.50 -1.55 11.16
CA VAL A 88 16.09 -1.89 10.96
C VAL A 88 15.61 -2.76 12.09
N LYS A 89 14.45 -2.42 12.68
CA LYS A 89 13.75 -3.21 13.67
C LYS A 89 12.33 -3.49 13.18
N PHE A 90 11.81 -4.66 13.49
CA PHE A 90 10.44 -5.03 13.15
C PHE A 90 9.64 -5.28 14.42
N ILE A 91 8.45 -4.69 14.50
CA ILE A 91 7.57 -4.78 15.67
C ILE A 91 6.15 -5.13 15.26
N LYS A 92 5.48 -5.92 16.10
CA LYS A 92 4.07 -6.24 15.89
C LYS A 92 3.18 -5.11 16.39
N GLY A 93 2.23 -4.68 15.56
CA GLY A 93 1.27 -3.65 15.92
C GLY A 93 0.31 -3.35 14.78
N ARG A 94 -0.71 -2.55 15.05
CA ARG A 94 -1.73 -2.14 14.10
C ARG A 94 -1.50 -0.68 13.67
N VAL A 95 -1.79 -0.40 12.42
CA VAL A 95 -1.60 0.93 11.83
C VAL A 95 -2.57 1.98 12.39
N GLU A 96 -3.71 1.55 12.93
CA GLU A 96 -4.70 2.42 13.57
C GLU A 96 -4.28 2.83 14.99
N HIS A 97 -3.38 2.07 15.62
CA HIS A 97 -2.86 2.32 16.96
C HIS A 97 -1.54 1.59 17.15
N SER A 98 -0.44 2.25 16.80
CA SER A 98 0.91 1.65 16.81
C SER A 98 1.49 1.41 18.20
N GLY A 99 1.02 2.12 19.20
CA GLY A 99 1.61 2.15 20.54
C GLY A 99 2.96 2.87 20.63
N LEU A 100 3.42 3.47 19.54
CA LEU A 100 4.69 4.22 19.49
C LEU A 100 4.53 5.64 20.04
N GLU A 101 5.63 6.23 20.49
CA GLU A 101 5.66 7.59 21.01
C GLU A 101 5.31 8.62 19.91
N GLY A 102 4.50 9.62 20.27
CA GLY A 102 4.13 10.70 19.37
C GLY A 102 5.31 11.62 19.04
N GLY A 103 5.35 12.18 17.84
CA GLY A 103 6.40 13.13 17.44
C GLY A 103 7.81 12.52 17.34
N SER A 104 7.92 11.22 17.06
CA SER A 104 9.19 10.49 17.09
C SER A 104 9.85 10.30 15.75
N PHE A 105 9.06 10.37 14.65
CA PHE A 105 9.53 10.01 13.31
C PHE A 105 9.61 11.22 12.37
N ASP A 106 10.67 11.25 11.57
CA ASP A 106 10.88 12.26 10.51
C ASP A 106 10.08 11.89 9.26
N LEU A 107 9.90 10.59 9.02
CA LEU A 107 9.16 10.04 7.90
C LEU A 107 8.29 8.86 8.36
N VAL A 108 7.04 8.84 7.91
CA VAL A 108 6.16 7.66 7.94
C VAL A 108 5.89 7.22 6.52
N THR A 109 6.09 5.93 6.23
CA THR A 109 5.75 5.31 4.94
C THR A 109 4.65 4.26 5.11
N CYS A 110 3.83 4.10 4.08
CA CYS A 110 2.93 2.96 3.93
C CYS A 110 2.86 2.63 2.44
N ARG A 111 3.17 1.39 2.06
CA ARG A 111 3.25 1.03 0.65
C ARG A 111 2.46 -0.23 0.34
N ARG A 112 1.49 -0.11 -0.58
CA ARG A 112 0.65 -1.21 -1.10
C ARG A 112 -0.09 -1.99 0.00
N ALA A 113 -0.66 -1.26 0.96
CA ALA A 113 -1.33 -1.87 2.11
C ALA A 113 -2.63 -1.15 2.51
N ALA A 114 -2.74 0.16 2.27
CA ALA A 114 -3.86 0.95 2.81
C ALA A 114 -5.22 0.55 2.21
N HIS A 115 -5.25 -0.08 1.05
CA HIS A 115 -6.48 -0.64 0.47
C HIS A 115 -7.05 -1.83 1.28
N HIS A 116 -6.29 -2.39 2.22
CA HIS A 116 -6.74 -3.41 3.16
C HIS A 116 -7.24 -2.83 4.49
N PHE A 117 -7.03 -1.53 4.77
CA PHE A 117 -7.39 -0.96 6.06
C PHE A 117 -8.90 -0.65 6.14
N PRO A 118 -9.61 -1.15 7.15
CA PRO A 118 -11.01 -0.84 7.34
C PRO A 118 -11.24 0.62 7.77
N ASP A 119 -10.33 1.19 8.58
CA ASP A 119 -10.39 2.58 9.05
C ASP A 119 -9.16 3.38 8.57
N LYS A 120 -9.29 3.96 7.38
CA LYS A 120 -8.27 4.81 6.79
C LYS A 120 -8.08 6.13 7.54
N THR A 121 -9.12 6.60 8.25
CA THR A 121 -9.04 7.81 9.05
C THR A 121 -8.18 7.58 10.29
N ALA A 122 -8.41 6.48 11.02
CA ALA A 122 -7.59 6.13 12.18
C ALA A 122 -6.11 5.94 11.78
N PHE A 123 -5.84 5.30 10.63
CA PHE A 123 -4.49 5.17 10.08
C PHE A 123 -3.82 6.53 9.82
N VAL A 124 -4.52 7.48 9.19
CA VAL A 124 -3.98 8.83 8.91
C VAL A 124 -3.75 9.62 10.19
N VAL A 125 -4.69 9.54 11.16
CA VAL A 125 -4.56 10.19 12.47
C VAL A 125 -3.36 9.64 13.23
N GLU A 126 -3.18 8.32 13.26
CA GLU A 126 -2.03 7.69 13.93
C GLU A 126 -0.71 8.05 13.23
N SER A 127 -0.69 8.08 11.90
CA SER A 127 0.47 8.54 11.13
C SER A 127 0.87 9.98 11.49
N LYS A 128 -0.13 10.88 11.61
CA LYS A 128 0.12 12.26 12.05
C LYS A 128 0.66 12.30 13.49
N ARG A 129 0.08 11.51 14.38
CA ARG A 129 0.46 11.49 15.80
C ARG A 129 1.92 11.14 16.01
N VAL A 130 2.43 10.12 15.31
CA VAL A 130 3.80 9.62 15.46
C VAL A 130 4.84 10.47 14.74
N LEU A 131 4.44 11.24 13.73
CA LEU A 131 5.31 12.16 13.01
C LEU A 131 5.69 13.37 13.87
N LYS A 132 6.95 13.80 13.78
CA LYS A 132 7.41 15.12 14.22
C LYS A 132 6.67 16.21 13.46
N ASP A 133 6.60 17.41 14.01
CA ASP A 133 6.11 18.58 13.29
C ASP A 133 7.02 18.87 12.08
N GLY A 134 6.44 19.11 10.94
CA GLY A 134 7.15 19.19 9.67
C GLY A 134 7.63 17.87 9.07
N GLY A 135 7.41 16.74 9.74
CA GLY A 135 7.73 15.40 9.23
C GLY A 135 6.94 15.01 7.97
N LEU A 136 7.46 14.07 7.22
CA LEU A 136 6.88 13.62 5.94
C LEU A 136 6.03 12.35 6.11
N PHE A 137 4.94 12.31 5.41
CA PHE A 137 4.09 11.14 5.22
C PHE A 137 4.10 10.74 3.75
N ALA A 138 4.48 9.50 3.45
CA ALA A 138 4.49 8.95 2.10
C ALA A 138 3.60 7.71 2.00
N LEU A 139 2.48 7.86 1.31
CA LEU A 139 1.56 6.77 1.01
C LEU A 139 1.71 6.35 -0.45
N ILE A 140 1.92 5.07 -0.71
CA ILE A 140 1.95 4.51 -2.06
C ILE A 140 0.90 3.41 -2.15
N ASP A 141 -0.14 3.64 -2.93
CA ASP A 141 -1.17 2.62 -3.08
C ASP A 141 -1.87 2.66 -4.44
N MET A 142 -2.65 1.63 -4.70
CA MET A 142 -3.58 1.63 -5.81
C MET A 142 -4.73 2.60 -5.54
N VAL A 143 -5.25 3.16 -6.61
CA VAL A 143 -6.45 3.98 -6.58
C VAL A 143 -7.43 3.51 -7.65
N ARG A 144 -8.72 3.72 -7.42
CA ARG A 144 -9.74 3.54 -8.45
C ARG A 144 -10.03 4.85 -9.16
N PRO A 145 -10.51 4.79 -10.42
CA PRO A 145 -10.87 5.99 -11.17
C PRO A 145 -11.97 6.80 -10.50
N GLU A 146 -11.88 8.13 -10.57
CA GLU A 146 -12.93 9.04 -10.07
C GLU A 146 -14.27 8.84 -10.80
N LYS A 147 -14.24 8.32 -12.03
CA LYS A 147 -15.41 8.05 -12.86
C LYS A 147 -16.13 6.77 -12.47
N ASP A 148 -15.46 5.85 -11.75
CA ASP A 148 -16.02 4.56 -11.32
C ASP A 148 -17.03 4.75 -10.18
N LYS A 149 -18.21 5.31 -10.52
CA LYS A 149 -19.31 5.55 -9.57
C LYS A 149 -20.02 4.27 -9.15
N ASP A 150 -19.96 3.25 -10.01
CA ASP A 150 -20.58 1.93 -9.77
C ASP A 150 -19.68 1.02 -8.91
N ASN A 151 -18.51 1.52 -8.52
CA ASN A 151 -17.54 0.80 -7.68
C ASN A 151 -17.08 -0.55 -8.29
N VAL A 152 -17.00 -0.60 -9.62
CA VAL A 152 -16.66 -1.82 -10.38
C VAL A 152 -15.27 -2.33 -10.00
N ARG A 153 -14.29 -1.42 -9.86
CA ARG A 153 -12.90 -1.78 -9.53
C ARG A 153 -12.78 -2.44 -8.15
N ASN A 154 -13.38 -1.86 -7.11
CA ASN A 154 -13.30 -2.45 -5.78
C ASN A 154 -14.01 -3.79 -5.70
N ARG A 155 -15.15 -3.93 -6.38
CA ARG A 155 -15.86 -5.21 -6.42
C ARG A 155 -15.04 -6.30 -7.11
N LEU A 156 -14.36 -5.94 -8.20
CA LEU A 156 -13.46 -6.84 -8.91
C LEU A 156 -12.25 -7.25 -8.04
N GLU A 157 -11.65 -6.30 -7.32
CA GLU A 157 -10.54 -6.58 -6.40
C GLU A 157 -10.97 -7.49 -5.24
N ILE A 158 -12.17 -7.28 -4.65
CA ILE A 158 -12.72 -8.14 -3.57
C ILE A 158 -12.95 -9.58 -4.06
N LEU A 159 -13.42 -9.74 -5.30
CA LEU A 159 -13.63 -11.09 -5.88
C LEU A 159 -12.31 -11.85 -6.07
N ARG A 160 -11.23 -11.12 -6.36
CA ARG A 160 -9.88 -11.67 -6.56
C ARG A 160 -9.11 -11.89 -5.26
N ASP A 161 -9.29 -10.97 -4.31
CA ASP A 161 -8.54 -10.91 -3.05
C ASP A 161 -9.50 -10.61 -1.89
N SER A 162 -9.82 -11.62 -1.10
CA SER A 162 -10.75 -11.49 0.02
C SER A 162 -10.27 -10.59 1.15
N SER A 163 -8.99 -10.22 1.16
CA SER A 163 -8.42 -9.25 2.12
C SER A 163 -8.61 -7.80 1.69
N HIS A 164 -8.99 -7.55 0.41
CA HIS A 164 -9.24 -6.21 -0.10
C HIS A 164 -10.47 -5.59 0.57
N VAL A 165 -10.34 -4.35 1.03
CA VAL A 165 -11.43 -3.58 1.63
C VAL A 165 -11.93 -2.51 0.66
N ASP A 166 -11.07 -1.58 0.29
CA ASP A 166 -11.41 -0.48 -0.61
C ASP A 166 -10.15 0.23 -1.12
N ALA A 167 -10.03 0.38 -2.44
CA ALA A 167 -9.07 1.28 -3.06
C ALA A 167 -9.74 2.63 -3.31
N PRO A 168 -9.50 3.66 -2.47
CA PRO A 168 -10.10 4.98 -2.63
C PRO A 168 -9.61 5.69 -3.89
N THR A 169 -10.31 6.76 -4.27
CA THR A 169 -9.87 7.64 -5.35
C THR A 169 -8.72 8.55 -4.90
N VAL A 170 -8.04 9.19 -5.85
CA VAL A 170 -7.01 10.21 -5.55
C VAL A 170 -7.61 11.34 -4.71
N LYS A 171 -8.80 11.83 -5.10
CA LYS A 171 -9.50 12.88 -4.38
C LYS A 171 -9.80 12.51 -2.93
N PHE A 172 -10.24 11.27 -2.67
CA PHE A 172 -10.50 10.82 -1.30
C PHE A 172 -9.24 10.94 -0.42
N TRP A 173 -8.08 10.45 -0.91
CA TRP A 173 -6.83 10.53 -0.15
C TRP A 173 -6.39 11.97 0.08
N SER A 174 -6.43 12.82 -0.96
CA SER A 174 -6.07 14.23 -0.85
C SER A 174 -6.96 14.98 0.15
N ASP A 175 -8.28 14.74 0.11
CA ASP A 175 -9.23 15.33 1.05
C ASP A 175 -8.98 14.85 2.49
N LEU A 176 -8.77 13.52 2.67
CA LEU A 176 -8.55 12.92 3.99
C LEU A 176 -7.27 13.45 4.62
N LEU A 177 -6.17 13.48 3.87
CA LEU A 177 -4.88 13.98 4.35
C LEU A 177 -4.94 15.46 4.70
N SER A 178 -5.53 16.29 3.82
CA SER A 178 -5.66 17.74 4.05
C SER A 178 -6.52 18.04 5.29
N LYS A 179 -7.66 17.35 5.47
CA LYS A 179 -8.53 17.51 6.64
C LYS A 179 -7.86 17.11 7.96
N ASN A 180 -6.88 16.21 7.90
CA ASN A 180 -6.16 15.75 9.08
C ASN A 180 -4.83 16.49 9.31
N GLY A 181 -4.63 17.67 8.70
CA GLY A 181 -3.47 18.54 8.96
C GLY A 181 -2.20 18.08 8.28
N PHE A 182 -2.35 17.61 7.04
CA PHE A 182 -1.24 17.40 6.13
C PHE A 182 -1.33 18.35 4.94
N ARG A 183 -0.21 18.85 4.47
CA ARG A 183 -0.08 19.66 3.26
C ARG A 183 0.63 18.86 2.18
N GLU A 184 0.08 18.86 1.00
CA GLU A 184 0.68 18.21 -0.17
C GLU A 184 2.07 18.79 -0.46
N VAL A 185 3.03 17.90 -0.71
CA VAL A 185 4.35 18.21 -1.24
C VAL A 185 4.42 17.79 -2.70
N GLU A 186 4.03 16.55 -2.98
CA GLU A 186 4.02 16.00 -4.33
C GLU A 186 3.04 14.84 -4.45
N THR A 187 2.40 14.70 -5.60
CA THR A 187 1.56 13.55 -5.94
C THR A 187 1.94 13.05 -7.32
N ILE A 188 2.41 11.80 -7.39
CA ILE A 188 2.86 11.16 -8.64
C ILE A 188 1.95 9.97 -8.94
N SER A 189 1.33 9.99 -10.12
CA SER A 189 0.53 8.87 -10.62
C SER A 189 1.29 8.10 -11.69
N THR A 190 1.23 6.77 -11.60
CA THR A 190 1.74 5.85 -12.61
C THR A 190 0.61 4.93 -13.06
N LYS A 191 0.40 4.86 -14.39
CA LYS A 191 -0.63 4.02 -15.00
C LYS A 191 0.01 2.93 -15.84
N GLU A 192 -0.51 1.72 -15.72
CA GLU A 192 -0.08 0.56 -16.47
C GLU A 192 -1.32 -0.18 -17.00
N ARG A 193 -1.34 -0.48 -18.31
CA ARG A 193 -2.35 -1.37 -18.89
C ARG A 193 -1.87 -2.81 -18.74
N ILE A 194 -2.69 -3.64 -18.14
CA ILE A 194 -2.41 -5.07 -17.94
C ILE A 194 -3.55 -5.90 -18.52
N ALA A 195 -3.21 -7.06 -19.06
CA ALA A 195 -4.20 -8.02 -19.52
C ALA A 195 -4.99 -8.60 -18.33
N PHE A 196 -6.24 -9.01 -18.56
CA PHE A 196 -7.09 -9.56 -17.49
C PHE A 196 -6.45 -10.76 -16.77
N PRO A 197 -5.80 -11.74 -17.44
CA PRO A 197 -5.11 -12.83 -16.75
C PRO A 197 -3.99 -12.36 -15.82
N ASP A 198 -3.22 -11.33 -16.22
CA ASP A 198 -2.14 -10.77 -15.42
C ASP A 198 -2.69 -9.98 -14.22
N PHE A 199 -3.85 -9.33 -14.40
CA PHE A 199 -4.56 -8.68 -13.31
C PHE A 199 -4.94 -9.67 -12.22
N LEU A 200 -5.38 -10.86 -12.57
CA LEU A 200 -5.80 -11.88 -11.62
C LEU A 200 -4.66 -12.42 -10.74
N SER A 201 -3.41 -12.35 -11.20
CA SER A 201 -2.27 -12.91 -10.46
C SER A 201 -2.25 -12.46 -8.98
N PRO A 202 -2.03 -13.38 -8.01
CA PRO A 202 -1.62 -14.79 -8.16
C PRO A 202 -2.76 -15.79 -8.46
N VAL A 203 -4.00 -15.35 -8.51
CA VAL A 203 -5.18 -16.17 -8.82
C VAL A 203 -5.15 -16.57 -10.31
N ASN A 204 -5.64 -17.77 -10.63
CA ASN A 204 -5.72 -18.26 -12.00
C ASN A 204 -7.10 -17.95 -12.61
N VAL A 205 -7.16 -17.72 -13.93
CA VAL A 205 -8.43 -17.52 -14.69
C VAL A 205 -9.41 -18.68 -14.51
N ASP A 206 -8.89 -19.89 -14.41
CA ASP A 206 -9.71 -21.12 -14.28
C ASP A 206 -10.13 -21.42 -12.84
N SER A 207 -9.63 -20.70 -11.84
CA SER A 207 -10.04 -20.84 -10.45
C SER A 207 -11.48 -20.33 -10.21
N GLU A 208 -12.04 -20.60 -9.06
CA GLU A 208 -13.37 -20.10 -8.68
C GLU A 208 -13.39 -18.56 -8.65
N GLU A 209 -12.35 -17.93 -8.08
CA GLU A 209 -12.22 -16.49 -8.02
C GLU A 209 -12.04 -15.87 -9.42
N GLY A 210 -11.20 -16.48 -10.26
CA GLY A 210 -10.98 -16.01 -11.64
C GLY A 210 -12.26 -16.05 -12.47
N LYS A 211 -13.03 -17.13 -12.36
CA LYS A 211 -14.35 -17.27 -13.01
C LYS A 211 -15.34 -16.25 -12.46
N ALA A 212 -15.39 -16.06 -11.13
CA ALA A 212 -16.27 -15.05 -10.53
C ALA A 212 -15.94 -13.64 -11.01
N CYS A 213 -14.66 -13.29 -11.15
CA CYS A 213 -14.22 -12.03 -11.73
C CYS A 213 -14.68 -11.87 -13.18
N LEU A 214 -14.51 -12.90 -14.01
CA LEU A 214 -14.90 -12.88 -15.42
C LEU A 214 -16.41 -12.75 -15.58
N ASP A 215 -17.20 -13.51 -14.82
CA ASP A 215 -18.66 -13.47 -14.85
C ASP A 215 -19.18 -12.12 -14.38
N TYR A 216 -18.55 -11.55 -13.35
CA TYR A 216 -18.86 -10.20 -12.91
C TYR A 216 -18.62 -9.17 -14.02
N LEU A 217 -17.44 -9.17 -14.67
CA LEU A 217 -17.14 -8.23 -15.76
C LEU A 217 -18.11 -8.36 -16.94
N LYS A 218 -18.51 -9.58 -17.30
CA LYS A 218 -19.51 -9.83 -18.37
C LYS A 218 -20.90 -9.30 -18.02
N SER A 219 -21.23 -9.13 -16.75
CA SER A 219 -22.52 -8.61 -16.28
C SER A 219 -22.57 -7.07 -16.25
N ILE A 220 -21.42 -6.39 -16.38
CA ILE A 220 -21.29 -4.93 -16.27
C ILE A 220 -21.53 -4.26 -17.64
N SER A 221 -22.18 -3.10 -17.63
CA SER A 221 -22.38 -2.32 -18.85
C SER A 221 -21.04 -1.83 -19.43
N ARG A 222 -20.98 -1.67 -20.77
CA ARG A 222 -19.77 -1.12 -21.42
C ARG A 222 -19.39 0.24 -20.86
N GLU A 223 -20.36 1.09 -20.54
CA GLU A 223 -20.12 2.41 -19.96
C GLU A 223 -19.45 2.29 -18.57
N SER A 224 -19.97 1.44 -17.69
CA SER A 224 -19.40 1.23 -16.35
C SER A 224 -18.01 0.61 -16.42
N LEU A 225 -17.73 -0.31 -17.36
CA LEU A 225 -16.39 -0.84 -17.59
C LEU A 225 -15.41 0.28 -18.00
N VAL A 226 -15.77 1.12 -18.97
CA VAL A 226 -14.94 2.27 -19.41
C VAL A 226 -14.69 3.24 -18.24
N ASN A 227 -15.72 3.54 -17.44
CA ASN A 227 -15.60 4.40 -16.28
C ASN A 227 -14.69 3.81 -15.20
N ALA A 228 -14.58 2.49 -15.14
CA ALA A 228 -13.67 1.76 -14.25
C ALA A 228 -12.26 1.56 -14.84
N ASP A 229 -11.91 2.20 -15.96
CA ASP A 229 -10.66 2.01 -16.70
C ASP A 229 -10.43 0.54 -17.10
N ILE A 230 -11.50 -0.13 -17.54
CA ILE A 230 -11.49 -1.51 -18.07
C ILE A 230 -11.93 -1.46 -19.54
N ASP A 231 -11.14 -2.03 -20.42
CA ASP A 231 -11.48 -2.14 -21.82
C ASP A 231 -12.61 -3.17 -22.03
N PRO A 232 -13.76 -2.78 -22.62
CA PRO A 232 -14.88 -3.71 -22.75
C PRO A 232 -14.72 -4.75 -23.85
N ASP A 233 -13.68 -4.67 -24.69
CA ASP A 233 -13.46 -5.60 -25.79
C ASP A 233 -12.48 -6.72 -25.43
N ASP A 234 -11.38 -6.39 -24.71
CA ASP A 234 -10.35 -7.35 -24.30
C ASP A 234 -10.23 -7.53 -22.79
N LEU A 235 -11.03 -6.80 -22.00
CA LEU A 235 -11.02 -6.78 -20.55
C LEU A 235 -9.67 -6.39 -19.94
N SER A 236 -8.78 -5.77 -20.72
CA SER A 236 -7.55 -5.20 -20.15
C SER A 236 -7.87 -4.05 -19.19
N ILE A 237 -7.04 -3.91 -18.18
CA ILE A 237 -7.30 -3.02 -17.04
C ILE A 237 -6.17 -2.02 -16.91
N ILE A 238 -6.49 -0.73 -16.77
CA ILE A 238 -5.49 0.27 -16.41
C ILE A 238 -5.36 0.28 -14.88
N LYS A 239 -4.27 -0.25 -14.36
CA LYS A 239 -3.89 -0.09 -12.96
C LYS A 239 -3.25 1.28 -12.75
N GLU A 240 -3.79 2.04 -11.81
CA GLU A 240 -3.20 3.28 -11.36
C GLU A 240 -2.63 3.10 -9.95
N ARG A 241 -1.37 3.49 -9.77
CA ARG A 241 -0.71 3.57 -8.47
C ARG A 241 -0.25 4.99 -8.26
N VAL A 242 -0.51 5.52 -7.07
CA VAL A 242 -0.20 6.89 -6.72
C VAL A 242 0.73 6.93 -5.51
N ILE A 243 1.71 7.81 -5.59
CA ILE A 243 2.56 8.21 -4.48
C ILE A 243 2.03 9.55 -3.99
N PHE A 244 1.56 9.60 -2.75
CA PHE A 244 1.15 10.80 -2.04
C PHE A 244 2.27 11.17 -1.06
N LEU A 245 2.99 12.25 -1.32
CA LEU A 245 3.98 12.81 -0.40
C LEU A 245 3.42 14.07 0.24
N TYR A 246 3.24 14.03 1.53
CA TYR A 246 2.61 15.08 2.31
C TYR A 246 3.48 15.46 3.51
N ARG A 247 3.37 16.69 3.98
CA ARG A 247 4.07 17.19 5.16
C ARG A 247 3.06 17.46 6.27
N LYS A 248 3.37 16.98 7.49
CA LYS A 248 2.60 17.33 8.69
C LYS A 248 2.71 18.84 8.92
N VAL A 249 1.55 19.50 9.05
CA VAL A 249 1.46 20.90 9.49
C VAL A 249 0.97 20.96 10.94
N GLU A 250 1.34 22.00 11.63
CA GLU A 250 0.97 22.26 13.02
C GLU A 250 -0.54 22.24 13.27
#